data_e697756a01af61fc0f455f91e4eb498f
#
_entry.id   e697756a01af61fc0f455f91e4eb498f
#
_cell.length_a   1.000
_cell.length_b   1.000
_cell.length_c   1.000
_cell.angle_alpha   90.00
_cell.angle_beta   90.00
_cell.angle_gamma   90.00
#
_symmetry.space_group_name_H-M   'P 1'
#
loop_
_entity.id
_entity.type
_entity.pdbx_description
1 polymer ?
#
loop_
_entity_poly.entity_id
_entity_poly.type
_entity_poly.pdbx_seq_one_letter_code
_entity_poly.pdbx_strand_id
1 'polypeptide(L)'
;MSREKFSLPTPIFYPHRIFSACVGAQFIAPLSRKGAINRAPTPGFQKMGVGKKNSLTLKLVRGGEGFGFCPMVGYNSFMSRSGIITLTSDFGDQDSYVAAIKAVILGIFPEARLVDISHQVPAQDITHAAYLLKSSALYFPAGTVHLAVVDPGVGSSRRAIALESQGHFFVGPDNGIFTDFLGPESRTFLLNRPEFFRPRVSATFHGRDIFAPVAGHLAKGADLESLGEPIFDPKKLPRPEPKVLPDRIVGEVIHVDRFGNLITNIPSELIPSRSTIRIMGKDIPGLSPHYQSAPAGVLLALIGSTGLLEISLPEDSAAQRLKAWTGQAVEVLFTGE
;
A
#
# COMPACT_ATOMS: atom_id res chain seq x y z
N MET A 1 52.23 33.14 16.71
CA MET A 1 52.31 33.44 15.28
C MET A 1 51.02 33.03 14.66
N SER A 2 50.30 34.02 14.11
CA SER A 2 49.20 34.09 13.15
C SER A 2 48.03 33.15 13.33
N ARG A 3 46.92 33.66 13.91
CA ARG A 3 45.57 33.15 13.82
C ARG A 3 44.94 33.67 12.52
N GLU A 4 44.62 32.86 11.56
CA GLU A 4 43.72 33.21 10.46
C GLU A 4 42.26 33.00 10.87
N LYS A 5 41.50 34.07 10.76
CA LYS A 5 40.02 34.07 10.94
C LYS A 5 39.37 33.69 9.61
N PHE A 6 38.65 32.60 9.59
CA PHE A 6 37.71 32.30 8.51
C PHE A 6 36.36 32.99 8.78
N SER A 7 36.00 33.86 7.87
CA SER A 7 34.73 34.60 7.82
C SER A 7 33.71 33.75 7.04
N LEU A 8 32.53 33.51 7.62
CA LEU A 8 31.37 32.87 6.98
C LEU A 8 30.63 33.88 6.09
N PRO A 9 30.10 33.51 4.92
CA PRO A 9 29.28 34.40 4.10
C PRO A 9 27.84 34.44 4.59
N THR A 10 27.29 35.63 4.51
CA THR A 10 25.91 36.05 4.86
C THR A 10 24.87 35.40 3.97
N PRO A 11 23.69 34.98 4.48
CA PRO A 11 22.60 34.42 3.67
C PRO A 11 21.87 35.51 2.88
N ILE A 12 21.65 35.25 1.61
CA ILE A 12 20.86 36.10 0.70
C ILE A 12 19.37 35.76 0.91
N PHE A 13 18.60 36.78 1.30
CA PHE A 13 17.12 36.75 1.36
C PHE A 13 16.55 36.93 -0.05
N TYR A 14 15.63 36.05 -0.49
CA TYR A 14 14.72 36.27 -1.60
C TYR A 14 13.29 36.50 -1.09
N PRO A 15 12.58 37.53 -1.61
CA PRO A 15 11.23 37.85 -1.13
C PRO A 15 10.15 36.93 -1.74
N HIS A 16 9.24 36.47 -0.90
CA HIS A 16 7.99 35.80 -1.26
C HIS A 16 7.09 36.71 -2.13
N ARG A 17 6.64 36.21 -3.25
CA ARG A 17 5.44 36.67 -3.95
C ARG A 17 4.26 35.77 -3.62
N ILE A 18 3.31 36.35 -2.94
CA ILE A 18 1.97 35.81 -2.68
C ILE A 18 1.17 35.96 -3.98
N PHE A 19 0.60 34.89 -4.50
CA PHE A 19 -0.53 34.94 -5.42
C PHE A 19 -1.72 34.20 -4.77
N SER A 20 -2.67 35.04 -4.35
CA SER A 20 -4.04 34.67 -4.01
C SER A 20 -4.85 34.61 -5.28
N ALA A 21 -5.57 33.51 -5.51
CA ALA A 21 -6.70 33.47 -6.43
C ALA A 21 -7.78 32.53 -5.88
N CYS A 22 -8.79 33.20 -5.28
CA CYS A 22 -10.10 32.57 -5.02
C CYS A 22 -10.83 32.38 -6.34
N VAL A 23 -11.41 31.20 -6.56
CA VAL A 23 -12.59 31.04 -7.41
C VAL A 23 -13.55 30.09 -6.72
N GLY A 24 -14.65 30.68 -6.22
CA GLY A 24 -15.81 29.94 -5.77
C GLY A 24 -16.66 29.49 -6.96
N ALA A 25 -17.16 28.27 -6.93
CA ALA A 25 -18.23 27.82 -7.80
C ALA A 25 -19.40 27.40 -6.95
N GLN A 26 -20.47 28.21 -7.01
CA GLN A 26 -21.79 27.90 -6.49
C GLN A 26 -22.51 26.95 -7.44
N PHE A 27 -22.98 25.82 -6.90
CA PHE A 27 -23.96 24.97 -7.58
C PHE A 27 -25.36 25.54 -7.37
N ILE A 28 -26.03 25.92 -8.47
CA ILE A 28 -27.45 26.19 -8.52
C ILE A 28 -28.10 25.08 -9.35
N ALA A 29 -29.03 24.34 -8.74
CA ALA A 29 -29.89 23.39 -9.44
C ALA A 29 -31.07 24.13 -10.09
N PRO A 30 -31.54 23.73 -11.28
CA PRO A 30 -32.87 24.14 -11.75
C PRO A 30 -33.92 23.05 -11.63
N LEU A 31 -35.05 23.49 -11.16
CA LEU A 31 -36.31 22.80 -11.05
C LEU A 31 -36.93 22.43 -12.42
N SER A 32 -37.70 21.37 -12.40
CA SER A 32 -38.51 20.81 -13.48
C SER A 32 -39.52 21.76 -14.10
N ARG A 33 -39.75 21.65 -15.41
CA ARG A 33 -41.10 21.83 -16.02
C ARG A 33 -41.29 20.92 -17.21
N LYS A 34 -42.49 20.31 -17.23
CA LYS A 34 -43.09 19.45 -18.25
C LYS A 34 -43.39 20.24 -19.56
N GLY A 35 -43.39 19.52 -20.69
CA GLY A 35 -44.21 19.91 -21.83
C GLY A 35 -43.74 19.47 -23.19
N ALA A 36 -44.55 18.59 -23.79
CA ALA A 36 -44.90 18.48 -25.21
C ALA A 36 -43.94 17.93 -26.28
N ILE A 37 -44.44 16.91 -26.85
CA ILE A 37 -44.16 16.12 -28.06
C ILE A 37 -44.00 17.02 -29.33
N ASN A 38 -42.94 16.78 -30.15
CA ASN A 38 -43.08 16.90 -31.61
C ASN A 38 -42.10 15.98 -32.35
N ARG A 39 -42.63 15.35 -33.40
CA ARG A 39 -41.97 14.39 -34.29
C ARG A 39 -41.22 15.09 -35.45
N ALA A 40 -40.16 14.40 -35.92
CA ALA A 40 -39.62 14.19 -37.25
C ALA A 40 -38.34 14.96 -37.60
N PRO A 41 -37.56 14.57 -38.59
CA PRO A 41 -37.34 13.26 -39.23
C PRO A 41 -35.87 12.85 -39.31
N THR A 42 -35.63 11.59 -39.67
CA THR A 42 -34.35 10.92 -39.88
C THR A 42 -33.58 11.45 -41.13
N PRO A 43 -32.27 11.51 -41.12
CA PRO A 43 -31.44 11.29 -42.30
C PRO A 43 -30.34 10.24 -42.14
N GLY A 44 -30.27 9.35 -43.10
CA GLY A 44 -29.18 8.87 -43.89
C GLY A 44 -27.94 8.30 -43.20
N PHE A 45 -27.83 6.96 -43.21
CA PHE A 45 -26.59 6.23 -42.92
C PHE A 45 -25.63 6.33 -44.11
N GLN A 46 -24.41 6.88 -43.87
CA GLN A 46 -23.25 6.66 -44.74
C GLN A 46 -22.32 5.62 -44.10
N LYS A 47 -22.02 4.56 -44.87
CA LYS A 47 -21.10 3.48 -44.48
C LYS A 47 -19.68 4.00 -44.45
N MET A 48 -18.94 3.80 -43.38
CA MET A 48 -17.48 3.81 -43.33
C MET A 48 -16.96 2.50 -42.74
N GLY A 49 -15.85 2.07 -43.28
CA GLY A 49 -15.24 0.77 -43.31
C GLY A 49 -15.01 0.04 -41.99
N VAL A 50 -15.06 -1.27 -42.09
CA VAL A 50 -14.99 -2.26 -41.02
C VAL A 50 -13.55 -2.56 -40.65
N GLY A 51 -13.18 -2.21 -39.43
CA GLY A 51 -12.07 -2.84 -38.72
C GLY A 51 -12.62 -4.02 -37.90
N LYS A 52 -11.99 -5.18 -38.00
CA LYS A 52 -12.39 -6.40 -37.31
C LYS A 52 -12.45 -6.21 -35.78
N LYS A 53 -13.65 -6.18 -35.23
CA LYS A 53 -13.93 -6.37 -33.82
C LYS A 53 -14.79 -7.62 -33.69
N ASN A 54 -14.35 -8.57 -32.89
CA ASN A 54 -15.15 -9.75 -32.53
C ASN A 54 -16.42 -9.29 -31.83
N SER A 55 -17.54 -9.34 -32.52
CA SER A 55 -18.86 -9.07 -31.99
C SER A 55 -19.52 -10.39 -31.61
N LEU A 56 -19.75 -10.64 -30.33
CA LEU A 56 -20.67 -11.67 -29.88
C LEU A 56 -22.11 -11.17 -30.17
N THR A 57 -22.76 -11.81 -31.13
CA THR A 57 -24.14 -11.54 -31.47
C THR A 57 -25.07 -12.21 -30.45
N LEU A 58 -25.76 -11.42 -29.63
CA LEU A 58 -26.85 -11.90 -28.79
C LEU A 58 -28.07 -12.23 -29.69
N LYS A 59 -28.39 -13.50 -29.87
CA LYS A 59 -29.71 -13.94 -30.39
C LYS A 59 -30.67 -14.04 -29.21
N LEU A 60 -31.66 -13.14 -29.16
CA LEU A 60 -32.83 -13.33 -28.31
C LEU A 60 -33.69 -14.45 -28.90
N VAL A 61 -33.79 -15.56 -28.20
CA VAL A 61 -34.83 -16.60 -28.47
C VAL A 61 -35.96 -16.39 -27.48
N ARG A 62 -37.16 -16.03 -27.98
CA ARG A 62 -38.41 -16.06 -27.21
C ARG A 62 -38.86 -17.51 -27.10
N GLY A 63 -39.16 -17.98 -25.89
CA GLY A 63 -39.94 -19.23 -25.70
C GLY A 63 -39.81 -19.82 -24.32
N GLY A 64 -40.90 -19.81 -23.52
CA GLY A 64 -41.26 -20.86 -22.55
C GLY A 64 -40.62 -20.80 -21.17
N GLU A 65 -41.47 -20.85 -20.20
CA GLU A 65 -41.23 -20.95 -18.76
C GLU A 65 -40.11 -21.93 -18.38
N GLY A 66 -39.07 -21.42 -17.67
CA GLY A 66 -38.00 -22.21 -17.10
C GLY A 66 -36.98 -21.32 -16.43
N PHE A 67 -36.68 -21.58 -15.18
CA PHE A 67 -35.57 -20.91 -14.45
C PHE A 67 -34.26 -21.02 -15.23
N GLY A 68 -33.91 -19.97 -15.94
CA GLY A 68 -32.66 -19.92 -16.70
C GLY A 68 -31.49 -19.66 -15.77
N PHE A 69 -30.56 -20.61 -15.71
CA PHE A 69 -29.20 -20.38 -15.23
C PHE A 69 -28.62 -19.18 -15.98
N CYS A 70 -28.32 -18.11 -15.27
CA CYS A 70 -27.54 -17.02 -15.80
C CYS A 70 -26.12 -17.55 -16.04
N PRO A 71 -25.60 -17.64 -17.28
CA PRO A 71 -24.21 -18.01 -17.47
C PRO A 71 -23.36 -16.94 -16.81
N MET A 72 -22.48 -17.36 -15.92
CA MET A 72 -21.45 -16.49 -15.37
C MET A 72 -20.74 -15.82 -16.54
N VAL A 73 -20.99 -14.54 -16.73
CA VAL A 73 -20.20 -13.70 -17.60
C VAL A 73 -18.80 -13.72 -17.01
N GLY A 74 -17.88 -14.41 -17.69
CA GLY A 74 -16.49 -14.42 -17.30
C GLY A 74 -16.01 -12.98 -17.24
N TYR A 75 -15.72 -12.51 -16.06
CA TYR A 75 -15.09 -11.22 -15.82
C TYR A 75 -13.64 -11.33 -16.30
N ASN A 76 -13.43 -11.28 -17.60
CA ASN A 76 -12.13 -10.89 -18.18
C ASN A 76 -12.06 -9.36 -18.15
N SER A 77 -12.06 -8.76 -16.97
CA SER A 77 -11.66 -7.37 -16.87
C SER A 77 -10.12 -7.36 -16.93
N PHE A 78 -9.58 -7.12 -18.10
CA PHE A 78 -8.20 -6.66 -18.24
C PHE A 78 -8.04 -5.42 -17.38
N MET A 79 -7.50 -5.58 -16.16
CA MET A 79 -7.18 -4.44 -15.32
C MET A 79 -6.14 -3.58 -16.05
N SER A 80 -6.52 -2.34 -16.31
CA SER A 80 -5.60 -1.36 -16.90
C SER A 80 -4.41 -1.18 -15.96
N ARG A 81 -3.19 -1.31 -16.48
CA ARG A 81 -1.97 -1.02 -15.71
C ARG A 81 -1.83 0.50 -15.52
N SER A 82 -1.51 0.93 -14.31
CA SER A 82 -1.33 2.36 -14.00
C SER A 82 -0.02 2.94 -14.54
N GLY A 83 0.93 2.07 -14.90
CA GLY A 83 2.29 2.43 -15.22
C GLY A 83 3.14 2.85 -14.01
N ILE A 84 2.59 2.71 -12.79
CA ILE A 84 3.30 3.01 -11.54
C ILE A 84 3.89 1.72 -10.98
N ILE A 85 5.15 1.80 -10.53
CA ILE A 85 5.81 0.76 -9.76
C ILE A 85 6.29 1.38 -8.46
N THR A 86 5.81 0.87 -7.32
CA THR A 86 6.33 1.28 -6.02
C THR A 86 7.45 0.35 -5.58
N LEU A 87 8.40 0.88 -4.80
CA LEU A 87 9.54 0.13 -4.31
C LEU A 87 9.60 0.17 -2.77
N THR A 88 9.77 -1.01 -2.17
CA THR A 88 10.00 -1.18 -0.73
C THR A 88 11.15 -2.15 -0.52
N SER A 89 12.18 -1.79 0.25
CA SER A 89 13.30 -2.68 0.54
C SER A 89 14.04 -2.28 1.82
N ASP A 90 14.96 -3.14 2.24
CA ASP A 90 15.92 -2.92 3.32
C ASP A 90 17.34 -2.57 2.82
N PHE A 91 17.45 -2.13 1.54
CA PHE A 91 18.76 -1.89 0.92
C PHE A 91 19.43 -0.59 1.35
N GLY A 92 18.69 0.33 1.97
CA GLY A 92 19.18 1.67 2.24
C GLY A 92 19.40 2.47 0.95
N ASP A 93 20.09 3.60 1.09
CA ASP A 93 20.44 4.53 0.00
C ASP A 93 21.94 4.77 -0.15
N GLN A 94 22.76 4.07 0.64
CA GLN A 94 24.22 4.20 0.62
C GLN A 94 24.86 3.46 -0.56
N ASP A 95 24.28 2.31 -0.95
CA ASP A 95 24.77 1.45 -2.01
C ASP A 95 23.96 1.56 -3.30
N SER A 96 24.49 0.99 -4.37
CA SER A 96 23.87 1.06 -5.71
C SER A 96 22.68 0.11 -5.92
N TYR A 97 22.24 -0.63 -4.92
CA TYR A 97 21.22 -1.68 -5.08
C TYR A 97 19.89 -1.14 -5.61
N VAL A 98 19.39 -0.07 -5.02
CA VAL A 98 18.13 0.59 -5.45
C VAL A 98 18.26 1.13 -6.86
N ALA A 99 19.39 1.79 -7.17
CA ALA A 99 19.64 2.32 -8.50
C ALA A 99 19.67 1.21 -9.57
N ALA A 100 20.30 0.06 -9.27
CA ALA A 100 20.37 -1.08 -10.16
C ALA A 100 18.98 -1.69 -10.45
N ILE A 101 18.11 -1.79 -9.42
CA ILE A 101 16.72 -2.23 -9.58
C ILE A 101 15.95 -1.28 -10.50
N LYS A 102 16.02 0.01 -10.23
CA LYS A 102 15.36 1.05 -11.04
C LYS A 102 15.84 1.04 -12.50
N ALA A 103 17.13 0.89 -12.71
CA ALA A 103 17.73 0.81 -14.05
C ALA A 103 17.21 -0.40 -14.84
N VAL A 104 17.08 -1.57 -14.20
CA VAL A 104 16.51 -2.77 -14.84
C VAL A 104 15.05 -2.56 -15.21
N ILE A 105 14.24 -1.99 -14.33
CA ILE A 105 12.83 -1.68 -14.61
C ILE A 105 12.72 -0.73 -15.82
N LEU A 106 13.48 0.38 -15.81
CA LEU A 106 13.46 1.38 -16.86
C LEU A 106 13.99 0.85 -18.20
N GLY A 107 14.89 -0.13 -18.17
CA GLY A 107 15.34 -0.83 -19.38
C GLY A 107 14.24 -1.67 -20.05
N ILE A 108 13.21 -2.10 -19.32
CA ILE A 108 12.07 -2.89 -19.81
C ILE A 108 10.87 -2.00 -20.12
N PHE A 109 10.60 -1.05 -19.25
CA PHE A 109 9.49 -0.09 -19.35
C PHE A 109 9.99 1.32 -19.03
N PRO A 110 10.53 2.05 -20.04
CA PRO A 110 11.09 3.39 -19.87
C PRO A 110 10.09 4.42 -19.36
N GLU A 111 8.79 4.23 -19.62
CA GLU A 111 7.70 5.11 -19.21
C GLU A 111 7.21 4.82 -17.78
N ALA A 112 7.79 3.85 -17.08
CA ALA A 112 7.42 3.50 -15.72
C ALA A 112 7.61 4.70 -14.77
N ARG A 113 6.59 4.96 -13.96
CA ARG A 113 6.68 5.91 -12.85
C ARG A 113 7.08 5.17 -11.59
N LEU A 114 8.32 5.39 -11.14
CA LEU A 114 8.88 4.74 -9.97
C LEU A 114 8.65 5.61 -8.73
N VAL A 115 8.07 5.02 -7.68
CA VAL A 115 7.78 5.69 -6.40
C VAL A 115 8.36 4.86 -5.26
N ASP A 116 9.28 5.43 -4.50
CA ASP A 116 9.83 4.76 -3.33
C ASP A 116 8.85 4.90 -2.15
N ILE A 117 8.37 3.77 -1.62
CA ILE A 117 7.68 3.76 -0.33
C ILE A 117 8.72 3.92 0.77
N SER A 118 9.70 3.01 0.81
CA SER A 118 10.85 3.12 1.71
C SER A 118 11.96 2.15 1.30
N HIS A 119 13.20 2.59 1.42
CA HIS A 119 14.38 1.73 1.37
C HIS A 119 15.08 1.62 2.74
N GLN A 120 14.48 2.21 3.77
CA GLN A 120 14.97 2.26 5.15
C GLN A 120 14.27 1.23 6.06
N VAL A 121 13.73 0.14 5.49
CA VAL A 121 13.27 -1.00 6.29
C VAL A 121 14.49 -1.53 7.08
N PRO A 122 14.37 -1.79 8.37
CA PRO A 122 15.46 -2.43 9.12
C PRO A 122 15.87 -3.73 8.44
N ALA A 123 17.19 -4.01 8.41
CA ALA A 123 17.73 -5.16 7.69
C ALA A 123 16.99 -6.45 8.07
N GLN A 124 16.45 -7.14 7.07
CA GLN A 124 15.74 -8.43 7.20
C GLN A 124 14.39 -8.37 7.94
N ASP A 125 13.86 -7.19 8.28
CA ASP A 125 12.58 -7.04 8.98
C ASP A 125 11.40 -7.11 8.00
N ILE A 126 10.94 -8.33 7.73
CA ILE A 126 9.81 -8.61 6.84
C ILE A 126 8.51 -8.02 7.43
N THR A 127 8.36 -8.02 8.75
CA THR A 127 7.15 -7.53 9.45
C THR A 127 7.00 -6.02 9.27
N HIS A 128 8.08 -5.28 9.43
CA HIS A 128 8.11 -3.84 9.17
C HIS A 128 7.77 -3.51 7.70
N ALA A 129 8.36 -4.23 6.75
CA ALA A 129 8.06 -4.05 5.33
C ALA A 129 6.58 -4.33 5.01
N ALA A 130 6.01 -5.40 5.57
CA ALA A 130 4.60 -5.73 5.41
C ALA A 130 3.67 -4.63 5.99
N TYR A 131 4.04 -4.05 7.14
CA TYR A 131 3.32 -2.91 7.71
C TYR A 131 3.36 -1.68 6.79
N LEU A 132 4.52 -1.32 6.24
CA LEU A 132 4.65 -0.19 5.30
C LEU A 132 3.82 -0.40 4.04
N LEU A 133 3.82 -1.61 3.47
CA LEU A 133 2.98 -1.94 2.34
C LEU A 133 1.50 -1.81 2.67
N LYS A 134 1.05 -2.40 3.79
CA LYS A 134 -0.35 -2.34 4.24
C LYS A 134 -0.81 -0.90 4.41
N SER A 135 0.02 -0.06 5.01
CA SER A 135 -0.32 1.33 5.32
C SER A 135 -0.31 2.26 4.10
N SER A 136 0.23 1.82 2.95
CA SER A 136 0.43 2.74 1.81
C SER A 136 -0.08 2.22 0.47
N ALA A 137 -0.05 0.91 0.20
CA ALA A 137 -0.26 0.35 -1.14
C ALA A 137 -1.61 0.74 -1.75
N LEU A 138 -2.68 0.72 -0.98
CA LEU A 138 -4.04 0.97 -1.48
C LEU A 138 -4.36 2.46 -1.70
N TYR A 139 -3.47 3.38 -1.35
CA TYR A 139 -3.59 4.78 -1.76
C TYR A 139 -3.15 5.02 -3.22
N PHE A 140 -2.44 4.07 -3.82
CA PHE A 140 -2.05 4.16 -5.22
C PHE A 140 -3.23 3.81 -6.14
N PRO A 141 -3.23 4.29 -7.39
CA PRO A 141 -4.24 3.91 -8.37
C PRO A 141 -4.27 2.40 -8.61
N ALA A 142 -5.45 1.83 -8.86
CA ALA A 142 -5.59 0.44 -9.26
C ALA A 142 -4.70 0.13 -10.48
N GLY A 143 -4.18 -1.09 -10.57
CA GLY A 143 -3.21 -1.51 -11.59
C GLY A 143 -1.76 -1.15 -11.26
N THR A 144 -1.47 -0.57 -10.09
CA THR A 144 -0.10 -0.33 -9.62
C THR A 144 0.60 -1.65 -9.28
N VAL A 145 1.89 -1.74 -9.58
CA VAL A 145 2.76 -2.86 -9.22
C VAL A 145 3.59 -2.47 -8.00
N HIS A 146 3.50 -3.23 -6.93
CA HIS A 146 4.27 -3.03 -5.69
C HIS A 146 5.42 -4.02 -5.65
N LEU A 147 6.64 -3.55 -5.90
CA LEU A 147 7.86 -4.32 -5.77
C LEU A 147 8.39 -4.22 -4.34
N ALA A 148 8.36 -5.33 -3.60
CA ALA A 148 8.84 -5.38 -2.22
C ALA A 148 9.93 -6.44 -2.06
N VAL A 149 11.11 -6.02 -1.64
CA VAL A 149 12.28 -6.88 -1.53
C VAL A 149 12.95 -6.68 -0.16
N VAL A 150 12.47 -7.44 0.81
CA VAL A 150 13.17 -7.74 2.08
C VAL A 150 13.30 -9.26 2.12
N ASP A 151 14.49 -9.76 1.83
CA ASP A 151 14.68 -11.15 1.41
C ASP A 151 15.90 -11.82 2.10
N PRO A 152 15.78 -12.15 3.40
CA PRO A 152 16.84 -12.89 4.09
C PRO A 152 17.07 -14.30 3.53
N GLY A 153 16.16 -14.81 2.70
CA GLY A 153 16.26 -16.10 2.02
C GLY A 153 16.75 -16.03 0.57
N VAL A 154 17.34 -14.95 0.13
CA VAL A 154 17.83 -14.81 -1.25
C VAL A 154 18.80 -15.94 -1.60
N GLY A 155 18.64 -16.53 -2.81
CA GLY A 155 19.50 -17.63 -3.28
C GLY A 155 19.18 -19.02 -2.68
N SER A 156 18.26 -19.11 -1.72
CA SER A 156 17.77 -20.39 -1.17
C SER A 156 16.63 -20.98 -2.02
N SER A 157 16.01 -22.04 -1.52
CA SER A 157 14.81 -22.66 -2.12
C SER A 157 13.51 -21.88 -1.89
N ARG A 158 13.56 -20.67 -1.29
CA ARG A 158 12.36 -19.83 -1.14
C ARG A 158 11.80 -19.45 -2.50
N ARG A 159 10.47 -19.51 -2.64
CA ARG A 159 9.77 -19.17 -3.87
C ARG A 159 9.86 -17.65 -4.15
N ALA A 160 9.93 -17.29 -5.43
CA ALA A 160 9.69 -15.94 -5.92
C ALA A 160 8.25 -15.88 -6.43
N ILE A 161 7.48 -14.86 -6.09
CA ILE A 161 6.06 -14.80 -6.41
C ILE A 161 5.63 -13.45 -6.99
N ALA A 162 4.55 -13.51 -7.79
CA ALA A 162 3.72 -12.37 -8.10
C ALA A 162 2.29 -12.64 -7.60
N LEU A 163 1.66 -11.61 -7.08
CA LEU A 163 0.31 -11.66 -6.49
C LEU A 163 -0.54 -10.55 -7.11
N GLU A 164 -1.79 -10.87 -7.43
CA GLU A 164 -2.85 -9.90 -7.71
C GLU A 164 -3.85 -9.92 -6.57
N SER A 165 -4.13 -8.76 -6.00
CA SER A 165 -5.09 -8.59 -4.93
C SER A 165 -5.61 -7.17 -4.89
N GLN A 166 -6.91 -7.00 -4.59
CA GLN A 166 -7.56 -5.69 -4.37
C GLN A 166 -7.29 -4.67 -5.49
N GLY A 167 -7.15 -5.15 -6.72
CA GLY A 167 -6.89 -4.27 -7.85
C GLY A 167 -5.42 -3.86 -8.04
N HIS A 168 -4.48 -4.46 -7.32
CA HIS A 168 -3.05 -4.19 -7.36
C HIS A 168 -2.24 -5.45 -7.64
N PHE A 169 -0.98 -5.26 -8.05
CA PHE A 169 -0.01 -6.33 -8.25
C PHE A 169 1.14 -6.20 -7.27
N PHE A 170 1.62 -7.32 -6.77
CA PHE A 170 2.73 -7.37 -5.81
C PHE A 170 3.77 -8.36 -6.32
N VAL A 171 5.04 -7.99 -6.27
CA VAL A 171 6.17 -8.82 -6.72
C VAL A 171 7.22 -8.86 -5.63
N GLY A 172 7.67 -10.07 -5.27
CA GLY A 172 8.70 -10.24 -4.24
C GLY A 172 8.89 -11.67 -3.77
N PRO A 173 9.62 -11.87 -2.66
CA PRO A 173 9.83 -13.19 -2.07
C PRO A 173 8.55 -13.71 -1.38
N ASP A 174 8.34 -15.02 -1.47
CA ASP A 174 7.31 -15.73 -0.72
C ASP A 174 7.82 -16.01 0.71
N ASN A 175 7.79 -14.99 1.53
CA ASN A 175 8.25 -15.02 2.93
C ASN A 175 7.26 -14.40 3.93
N GLY A 176 6.04 -14.08 3.44
CA GLY A 176 4.97 -13.49 4.24
C GLY A 176 4.84 -11.96 4.11
N ILE A 177 5.71 -11.29 3.36
CA ILE A 177 5.65 -9.83 3.18
C ILE A 177 4.31 -9.34 2.63
N PHE A 178 3.58 -10.19 1.89
CA PHE A 178 2.27 -9.88 1.30
C PHE A 178 1.08 -10.40 2.11
N THR A 179 1.27 -10.80 3.36
CA THR A 179 0.23 -11.41 4.20
C THR A 179 -1.08 -10.64 4.24
N ASP A 180 -1.03 -9.31 4.31
CA ASP A 180 -2.22 -8.44 4.40
C ASP A 180 -3.04 -8.36 3.09
N PHE A 181 -2.48 -8.84 1.99
CA PHE A 181 -3.11 -8.87 0.67
C PHE A 181 -3.57 -10.26 0.25
N LEU A 182 -3.31 -11.29 1.08
CA LEU A 182 -3.75 -12.65 0.83
C LEU A 182 -5.18 -12.86 1.33
N GLY A 183 -6.11 -12.98 0.40
CA GLY A 183 -7.53 -13.20 0.66
C GLY A 183 -8.16 -14.19 -0.33
N PRO A 184 -9.47 -14.48 -0.20
CA PRO A 184 -10.17 -15.45 -1.06
C PRO A 184 -10.09 -15.14 -2.56
N GLU A 185 -10.01 -13.86 -2.91
CA GLU A 185 -9.95 -13.38 -4.30
C GLU A 185 -8.53 -13.10 -4.79
N SER A 186 -7.52 -13.30 -3.94
CA SER A 186 -6.14 -13.08 -4.34
C SER A 186 -5.65 -14.21 -5.25
N ARG A 187 -4.88 -13.86 -6.29
CA ARG A 187 -4.28 -14.82 -7.22
C ARG A 187 -2.76 -14.73 -7.10
N THR A 188 -2.12 -15.82 -6.76
CA THR A 188 -0.67 -15.88 -6.56
C THR A 188 -0.03 -16.84 -7.54
N PHE A 189 1.08 -16.42 -8.15
CA PHE A 189 1.81 -17.18 -9.15
C PHE A 189 3.29 -17.30 -8.76
N LEU A 190 3.82 -18.51 -8.95
CA LEU A 190 5.25 -18.78 -8.86
C LEU A 190 5.97 -18.10 -10.04
N LEU A 191 7.05 -17.37 -9.76
CA LEU A 191 7.90 -16.82 -10.81
C LEU A 191 8.91 -17.89 -11.24
N ASN A 192 8.60 -18.63 -12.29
CA ASN A 192 9.43 -19.73 -12.81
C ASN A 192 9.60 -19.68 -14.34
N ARG A 193 9.41 -18.51 -14.95
CA ARG A 193 9.58 -18.26 -16.40
C ARG A 193 10.82 -17.42 -16.66
N PRO A 194 11.96 -18.06 -17.03
CA PRO A 194 13.26 -17.37 -17.20
C PRO A 194 13.26 -16.25 -18.24
N GLU A 195 12.33 -16.28 -19.21
CA GLU A 195 12.16 -15.24 -20.23
C GLU A 195 11.80 -13.86 -19.65
N PHE A 196 11.26 -13.82 -18.43
CA PHE A 196 10.97 -12.59 -17.70
C PHE A 196 12.11 -12.15 -16.78
N PHE A 197 13.19 -12.91 -16.69
CA PHE A 197 14.33 -12.62 -15.81
C PHE A 197 15.48 -11.99 -16.59
N ARG A 198 16.49 -11.54 -15.87
CA ARG A 198 17.75 -11.20 -16.52
C ARG A 198 18.44 -12.48 -17.01
N PRO A 199 19.20 -12.42 -18.12
CA PRO A 199 19.90 -13.60 -18.69
C PRO A 199 20.85 -14.30 -17.70
N ARG A 200 21.36 -13.56 -16.71
CA ARG A 200 22.20 -14.10 -15.63
C ARG A 200 21.56 -13.72 -14.30
N VAL A 201 21.12 -14.72 -13.54
CA VAL A 201 20.57 -14.55 -12.20
C VAL A 201 21.65 -14.82 -11.17
N SER A 202 21.97 -13.80 -10.35
CA SER A 202 22.88 -13.92 -9.22
C SER A 202 22.19 -14.59 -8.04
N ALA A 203 22.85 -15.47 -7.33
CA ALA A 203 22.34 -16.08 -6.11
C ALA A 203 22.13 -15.08 -4.95
N THR A 204 22.69 -13.86 -5.04
CA THR A 204 22.66 -12.87 -3.97
C THR A 204 21.85 -11.62 -4.30
N PHE A 205 21.29 -11.51 -5.53
CA PHE A 205 20.57 -10.30 -5.91
C PHE A 205 19.33 -10.57 -6.77
N HIS A 206 18.41 -11.41 -6.26
CA HIS A 206 17.13 -11.67 -6.94
C HIS A 206 16.27 -10.41 -7.09
N GLY A 207 16.44 -9.41 -6.23
CA GLY A 207 15.81 -8.09 -6.37
C GLY A 207 16.03 -7.48 -7.75
N ARG A 208 17.29 -7.49 -8.23
CA ARG A 208 17.68 -6.98 -9.53
C ARG A 208 17.37 -7.97 -10.68
N ASP A 209 17.59 -9.28 -10.44
CA ASP A 209 17.67 -10.23 -11.55
C ASP A 209 16.36 -10.97 -11.82
N ILE A 210 15.42 -11.03 -10.84
CA ILE A 210 14.11 -11.67 -10.93
C ILE A 210 12.99 -10.65 -10.72
N PHE A 211 12.97 -9.99 -9.55
CA PHE A 211 11.81 -9.20 -9.15
C PHE A 211 11.67 -7.89 -9.94
N ALA A 212 12.74 -7.16 -10.16
CA ALA A 212 12.73 -5.91 -10.93
C ALA A 212 12.27 -6.13 -12.38
N PRO A 213 12.82 -7.10 -13.16
CA PRO A 213 12.36 -7.32 -14.52
C PRO A 213 10.90 -7.78 -14.56
N VAL A 214 10.46 -8.66 -13.66
CA VAL A 214 9.05 -9.09 -13.59
C VAL A 214 8.13 -7.91 -13.30
N ALA A 215 8.47 -7.04 -12.35
CA ALA A 215 7.70 -5.83 -12.05
C ALA A 215 7.60 -4.90 -13.27
N GLY A 216 8.70 -4.74 -14.03
CA GLY A 216 8.71 -3.98 -15.27
C GLY A 216 7.79 -4.56 -16.35
N HIS A 217 7.85 -5.87 -16.56
CA HIS A 217 6.98 -6.56 -17.52
C HIS A 217 5.50 -6.48 -17.11
N LEU A 218 5.17 -6.69 -15.84
CA LEU A 218 3.80 -6.55 -15.33
C LEU A 218 3.26 -5.14 -15.54
N ALA A 219 4.02 -4.12 -15.15
CA ALA A 219 3.60 -2.72 -15.28
C ALA A 219 3.45 -2.31 -16.78
N LYS A 220 4.22 -2.94 -17.68
CA LYS A 220 4.12 -2.76 -19.13
C LYS A 220 2.91 -3.48 -19.74
N GLY A 221 2.26 -4.40 -18.97
CA GLY A 221 1.04 -5.06 -19.42
C GLY A 221 1.13 -6.58 -19.59
N ALA A 222 2.20 -7.22 -19.12
CA ALA A 222 2.27 -8.69 -19.13
C ALA A 222 1.14 -9.29 -18.27
N ASP A 223 0.59 -10.41 -18.72
CA ASP A 223 -0.42 -11.15 -17.97
C ASP A 223 0.23 -11.89 -16.80
N LEU A 224 -0.45 -11.89 -15.66
CA LEU A 224 0.05 -12.52 -14.44
C LEU A 224 0.29 -14.02 -14.64
N GLU A 225 -0.61 -14.69 -15.37
CA GLU A 225 -0.56 -16.10 -15.71
C GLU A 225 0.66 -16.46 -16.58
N SER A 226 1.18 -15.51 -17.34
CA SER A 226 2.36 -15.74 -18.18
C SER A 226 3.67 -15.86 -17.38
N LEU A 227 3.67 -15.39 -16.12
CA LEU A 227 4.86 -15.35 -15.27
C LEU A 227 5.20 -16.72 -14.65
N GLY A 228 4.23 -17.64 -14.61
CA GLY A 228 4.43 -18.97 -14.06
C GLY A 228 3.16 -19.69 -13.66
N GLU A 229 3.28 -20.63 -12.72
CA GLU A 229 2.20 -21.48 -12.27
C GLU A 229 1.46 -20.91 -11.06
N PRO A 230 0.14 -21.10 -10.94
CA PRO A 230 -0.61 -20.66 -9.76
C PRO A 230 -0.17 -21.45 -8.52
N ILE A 231 -0.12 -20.77 -7.38
CA ILE A 231 0.10 -21.39 -6.07
C ILE A 231 -1.02 -20.99 -5.11
N PHE A 232 -1.37 -21.91 -4.20
CA PHE A 232 -2.50 -21.76 -3.28
C PHE A 232 -2.09 -21.73 -1.80
N ASP A 233 -0.79 -21.83 -1.55
CA ASP A 233 -0.17 -21.91 -0.23
C ASP A 233 0.93 -20.86 -0.02
N PRO A 234 0.72 -19.56 -0.39
CA PRO A 234 1.72 -18.54 -0.12
C PRO A 234 1.96 -18.40 1.37
N LYS A 235 3.22 -18.14 1.76
CA LYS A 235 3.59 -17.97 3.15
C LYS A 235 2.89 -16.75 3.78
N LYS A 236 2.51 -16.91 5.05
CA LYS A 236 1.89 -15.85 5.86
C LYS A 236 2.72 -15.57 7.10
N LEU A 237 2.84 -14.29 7.46
CA LEU A 237 3.35 -13.88 8.75
C LEU A 237 2.28 -14.10 9.82
N PRO A 238 2.67 -14.43 11.06
CA PRO A 238 1.77 -14.36 12.20
C PRO A 238 1.18 -12.95 12.32
N ARG A 239 -0.11 -12.89 12.59
CA ARG A 239 -0.82 -11.65 12.89
C ARG A 239 -1.43 -11.79 14.28
N PRO A 240 -0.73 -11.31 15.33
CA PRO A 240 -1.31 -11.33 16.66
C PRO A 240 -2.53 -10.41 16.68
N GLU A 241 -3.68 -10.99 17.01
CA GLU A 241 -4.91 -10.22 17.22
C GLU A 241 -5.00 -9.76 18.65
N PRO A 242 -5.57 -8.56 18.92
CA PRO A 242 -5.79 -8.10 20.28
C PRO A 242 -6.81 -9.00 20.97
N LYS A 243 -6.55 -9.35 22.23
CA LYS A 243 -7.45 -10.18 23.06
C LYS A 243 -8.42 -9.28 23.79
N VAL A 244 -9.71 -9.44 23.53
CA VAL A 244 -10.77 -8.74 24.26
C VAL A 244 -11.17 -9.58 25.47
N LEU A 245 -11.02 -9.02 26.66
CA LEU A 245 -11.37 -9.59 27.96
C LEU A 245 -12.54 -8.80 28.57
N PRO A 246 -13.21 -9.30 29.62
CA PRO A 246 -14.36 -8.60 30.21
C PRO A 246 -14.04 -7.21 30.79
N ASP A 247 -12.80 -6.98 31.22
CA ASP A 247 -12.33 -5.76 31.90
C ASP A 247 -11.29 -4.98 31.11
N ARG A 248 -10.77 -5.54 30.00
CA ARG A 248 -9.69 -4.92 29.21
C ARG A 248 -9.52 -5.52 27.82
N ILE A 249 -8.76 -4.82 26.99
CA ILE A 249 -8.17 -5.34 25.75
C ILE A 249 -6.67 -5.46 25.96
N VAL A 250 -6.09 -6.56 25.50
CA VAL A 250 -4.65 -6.76 25.51
C VAL A 250 -4.17 -6.88 24.08
N GLY A 251 -3.38 -5.92 23.65
CA GLY A 251 -2.69 -5.92 22.36
C GLY A 251 -1.20 -5.73 22.52
N GLU A 252 -0.54 -5.41 21.44
CA GLU A 252 0.90 -5.18 21.40
C GLU A 252 1.29 -4.10 20.40
N VAL A 253 2.47 -3.52 20.58
CA VAL A 253 3.10 -2.63 19.61
C VAL A 253 3.49 -3.43 18.39
N ILE A 254 3.01 -3.04 17.22
CA ILE A 254 3.33 -3.70 15.93
C ILE A 254 4.32 -2.88 15.08
N HIS A 255 4.47 -1.59 15.37
CA HIS A 255 5.37 -0.72 14.65
C HIS A 255 5.79 0.46 15.51
N VAL A 256 7.04 0.90 15.35
CA VAL A 256 7.56 2.15 15.89
C VAL A 256 7.90 3.03 14.69
N ASP A 257 7.26 4.20 14.61
CA ASP A 257 7.49 5.11 13.50
C ASP A 257 8.78 5.94 13.68
N ARG A 258 9.10 6.77 12.68
CA ARG A 258 10.31 7.61 12.73
C ARG A 258 10.30 8.63 13.89
N PHE A 259 9.14 9.03 14.37
CA PHE A 259 9.01 9.97 15.50
C PHE A 259 9.11 9.26 16.84
N GLY A 260 9.11 7.93 16.86
CA GLY A 260 9.10 7.11 18.05
C GLY A 260 7.70 6.91 18.63
N ASN A 261 6.64 7.14 17.83
CA ASN A 261 5.29 6.75 18.21
C ASN A 261 5.15 5.23 18.15
N LEU A 262 4.38 4.68 19.09
CA LEU A 262 4.15 3.25 19.25
C LEU A 262 2.78 2.91 18.66
N ILE A 263 2.75 2.34 17.46
CA ILE A 263 1.53 1.92 16.77
C ILE A 263 1.21 0.49 17.23
N THR A 264 -0.02 0.28 17.71
CA THR A 264 -0.45 -1.03 18.23
C THR A 264 -1.29 -1.80 17.23
N ASN A 265 -1.62 -3.06 17.54
CA ASN A 265 -2.59 -3.87 16.81
C ASN A 265 -4.05 -3.68 17.28
N ILE A 266 -4.32 -2.70 18.14
CA ILE A 266 -5.66 -2.46 18.72
C ILE A 266 -6.40 -1.47 17.81
N PRO A 267 -7.47 -1.89 17.08
CA PRO A 267 -8.25 -1.00 16.24
C PRO A 267 -9.19 -0.13 17.09
N SER A 268 -9.50 1.06 16.58
CA SER A 268 -10.32 2.07 17.25
C SER A 268 -11.69 1.55 17.69
N GLU A 269 -12.29 0.64 16.89
CA GLU A 269 -13.62 0.09 17.10
C GLU A 269 -13.73 -0.76 18.36
N LEU A 270 -12.61 -1.25 18.88
CA LEU A 270 -12.59 -2.04 20.11
C LEU A 270 -12.46 -1.17 21.38
N ILE A 271 -12.06 0.10 21.25
CA ILE A 271 -11.70 0.94 22.41
C ILE A 271 -12.95 1.66 22.95
N PRO A 272 -13.35 1.39 24.19
CA PRO A 272 -14.46 2.11 24.82
C PRO A 272 -14.14 3.59 24.99
N SER A 273 -15.18 4.43 24.98
CA SER A 273 -15.05 5.89 25.18
C SER A 273 -14.44 6.28 26.52
N ARG A 274 -14.64 5.45 27.55
CA ARG A 274 -14.00 5.57 28.87
C ARG A 274 -13.04 4.42 29.06
N SER A 275 -11.76 4.71 28.93
CA SER A 275 -10.69 3.73 29.06
C SER A 275 -9.41 4.37 29.58
N THR A 276 -8.55 3.56 30.18
CA THR A 276 -7.17 3.93 30.50
C THR A 276 -6.23 3.05 29.71
N ILE A 277 -5.29 3.64 28.99
CA ILE A 277 -4.30 2.91 28.21
C ILE A 277 -3.08 2.68 29.11
N ARG A 278 -2.65 1.42 29.22
CA ARG A 278 -1.50 1.03 30.04
C ARG A 278 -0.39 0.43 29.17
N ILE A 279 0.80 0.97 29.34
CA ILE A 279 2.03 0.45 28.72
C ILE A 279 3.20 0.59 29.69
N MET A 280 4.03 -0.45 29.84
CA MET A 280 5.23 -0.41 30.69
C MET A 280 4.94 0.14 32.12
N GLY A 281 3.77 -0.19 32.69
CA GLY A 281 3.34 0.30 34.00
C GLY A 281 2.98 1.78 34.09
N LYS A 282 2.86 2.46 32.97
CA LYS A 282 2.37 3.84 32.86
C LYS A 282 0.92 3.84 32.41
N ASP A 283 0.09 4.59 33.11
CA ASP A 283 -1.31 4.80 32.77
C ASP A 283 -1.49 6.13 32.03
N ILE A 284 -2.18 6.08 30.90
CA ILE A 284 -2.51 7.22 30.06
C ILE A 284 -4.04 7.34 30.06
N PRO A 285 -4.61 8.46 30.56
CA PRO A 285 -6.06 8.61 30.70
C PRO A 285 -6.73 8.86 29.35
N GLY A 286 -7.50 7.90 28.86
CA GLY A 286 -8.34 8.03 27.67
C GLY A 286 -7.60 8.27 26.35
N LEU A 287 -8.38 8.62 25.33
CA LEU A 287 -7.87 8.98 24.02
C LEU A 287 -7.82 10.49 23.86
N SER A 288 -6.72 10.98 23.35
CA SER A 288 -6.53 12.37 22.95
C SER A 288 -6.98 12.58 21.49
N PRO A 289 -7.59 13.72 21.13
CA PRO A 289 -8.02 13.99 19.76
C PRO A 289 -6.85 14.26 18.78
N HIS A 290 -5.70 14.74 19.28
CA HIS A 290 -4.51 15.04 18.47
C HIS A 290 -3.26 15.16 19.36
N TYR A 291 -2.07 15.21 18.74
CA TYR A 291 -0.78 15.24 19.45
C TYR A 291 -0.60 16.45 20.39
N GLN A 292 -1.17 17.60 20.06
CA GLN A 292 -1.06 18.81 20.89
C GLN A 292 -2.03 18.84 22.10
N SER A 293 -2.78 17.77 22.34
CA SER A 293 -3.70 17.67 23.48
C SER A 293 -3.00 17.48 24.80
N ALA A 294 -1.71 17.13 24.79
CA ALA A 294 -0.89 17.00 25.97
C ALA A 294 0.32 17.96 25.90
N PRO A 295 0.82 18.45 27.04
CA PRO A 295 2.08 19.20 27.09
C PRO A 295 3.27 18.36 26.59
N ALA A 296 4.34 19.05 26.18
CA ALA A 296 5.60 18.41 25.83
C ALA A 296 6.08 17.47 26.96
N GLY A 297 6.53 16.28 26.60
CA GLY A 297 7.03 15.28 27.55
C GLY A 297 5.97 14.51 28.33
N VAL A 298 4.68 14.72 28.08
CA VAL A 298 3.56 13.95 28.65
C VAL A 298 3.06 12.92 27.64
N LEU A 299 3.05 11.64 28.02
CA LEU A 299 2.51 10.58 27.18
C LEU A 299 1.03 10.79 26.90
N LEU A 300 0.62 10.55 25.65
CA LEU A 300 -0.78 10.53 25.24
C LEU A 300 -1.06 9.29 24.38
N ALA A 301 -2.33 8.95 24.27
CA ALA A 301 -2.82 7.91 23.38
C ALA A 301 -3.85 8.53 22.43
N LEU A 302 -3.83 8.15 21.17
CA LEU A 302 -4.76 8.63 20.15
C LEU A 302 -5.02 7.53 19.10
N ILE A 303 -5.95 7.79 18.19
CA ILE A 303 -6.15 6.94 17.04
C ILE A 303 -5.33 7.52 15.89
N GLY A 304 -4.33 6.77 15.45
CA GLY A 304 -3.47 7.14 14.34
C GLY A 304 -4.20 7.09 12.99
N SER A 305 -3.55 7.55 11.93
CA SER A 305 -4.11 7.61 10.55
C SER A 305 -4.46 6.24 9.96
N THR A 306 -3.96 5.15 10.53
CA THR A 306 -4.27 3.77 10.15
C THR A 306 -5.48 3.18 10.89
N GLY A 307 -6.16 3.97 11.75
CA GLY A 307 -7.29 3.51 12.57
C GLY A 307 -6.89 2.70 13.80
N LEU A 308 -5.61 2.63 14.12
CA LEU A 308 -5.08 1.87 15.25
C LEU A 308 -4.74 2.79 16.42
N LEU A 309 -4.78 2.22 17.65
CA LEU A 309 -4.29 2.90 18.84
C LEU A 309 -2.80 3.19 18.71
N GLU A 310 -2.45 4.44 18.94
CA GLU A 310 -1.08 4.95 18.93
C GLU A 310 -0.75 5.61 20.25
N ILE A 311 0.45 5.33 20.78
CA ILE A 311 0.98 5.96 21.99
C ILE A 311 2.13 6.87 21.58
N SER A 312 2.00 8.14 21.92
CA SER A 312 2.89 9.21 21.46
C SER A 312 3.38 10.09 22.61
N LEU A 313 4.45 10.78 22.37
CA LEU A 313 5.03 11.75 23.28
C LEU A 313 5.33 13.05 22.54
N PRO A 314 4.58 14.14 22.75
CA PRO A 314 4.82 15.39 22.05
C PRO A 314 6.26 15.88 22.22
N GLU A 315 6.89 16.26 21.11
CA GLU A 315 8.26 16.78 20.99
C GLU A 315 9.37 15.80 21.42
N ASP A 316 9.04 14.50 21.65
CA ASP A 316 10.01 13.48 22.05
C ASP A 316 9.57 12.09 21.55
N SER A 317 10.37 11.06 21.74
CA SER A 317 10.09 9.68 21.36
C SER A 317 9.47 8.90 22.51
N ALA A 318 8.22 8.46 22.34
CA ALA A 318 7.56 7.55 23.28
C ALA A 318 8.33 6.23 23.42
N ALA A 319 8.82 5.68 22.30
CA ALA A 319 9.60 4.45 22.28
C ALA A 319 10.89 4.55 23.13
N GLN A 320 11.64 5.63 22.97
CA GLN A 320 12.88 5.84 23.74
C GLN A 320 12.56 6.10 25.22
N ARG A 321 11.57 6.94 25.52
CA ARG A 321 11.17 7.30 26.87
C ARG A 321 10.70 6.08 27.68
N LEU A 322 9.93 5.21 27.05
CA LEU A 322 9.39 4.00 27.66
C LEU A 322 10.34 2.81 27.54
N LYS A 323 11.38 2.89 26.73
CA LYS A 323 12.21 1.75 26.30
C LYS A 323 11.32 0.63 25.74
N ALA A 324 10.34 0.99 24.95
CA ALA A 324 9.37 0.09 24.34
C ALA A 324 9.73 -0.19 22.88
N TRP A 325 9.37 -1.37 22.39
CA TRP A 325 9.68 -1.88 21.05
C TRP A 325 8.51 -2.69 20.50
N THR A 326 8.61 -3.14 19.27
CA THR A 326 7.64 -4.06 18.64
C THR A 326 7.50 -5.35 19.46
N GLY A 327 6.24 -5.77 19.71
CA GLY A 327 5.89 -6.88 20.60
C GLY A 327 5.64 -6.46 22.06
N GLN A 328 5.85 -5.19 22.41
CA GLN A 328 5.54 -4.70 23.76
C GLN A 328 4.03 -4.73 24.00
N ALA A 329 3.62 -5.39 25.09
CA ALA A 329 2.20 -5.46 25.47
C ALA A 329 1.63 -4.08 25.81
N VAL A 330 0.39 -3.84 25.35
CA VAL A 330 -0.43 -2.66 25.63
C VAL A 330 -1.80 -3.12 26.10
N GLU A 331 -2.28 -2.54 27.18
CA GLU A 331 -3.61 -2.82 27.70
C GLU A 331 -4.51 -1.58 27.57
N VAL A 332 -5.76 -1.81 27.20
CA VAL A 332 -6.84 -0.81 27.30
C VAL A 332 -7.78 -1.26 28.41
N LEU A 333 -7.68 -0.63 29.56
CA LEU A 333 -8.47 -0.94 30.75
C LEU A 333 -9.82 -0.24 30.67
N PHE A 334 -10.91 -0.97 30.89
CA PHE A 334 -12.24 -0.39 30.93
C PHE A 334 -12.44 0.30 32.27
N THR A 335 -12.63 1.60 32.29
CA THR A 335 -13.03 2.33 33.47
C THR A 335 -14.55 2.27 33.54
N GLY A 336 -15.10 1.55 34.52
CA GLY A 336 -16.53 1.36 34.73
C GLY A 336 -17.31 2.68 34.71
N GLU A 337 -18.64 2.56 34.52
CA GLU A 337 -19.58 3.68 34.51
C GLU A 337 -19.51 4.54 35.79
#